data_3c7e3076a70239382b95ac8b9a110c7f
#
_entry.id   3c7e3076a70239382b95ac8b9a110c7f
#
_cell.length_a   1.000
_cell.length_b   1.000
_cell.length_c   1.000
_cell.angle_alpha   90.00
_cell.angle_beta   90.00
_cell.angle_gamma   90.00
#
_symmetry.space_group_name_H-M   'P 1'
#
loop_
_entity.id
_entity.type
_entity.pdbx_description
1 polymer ?
#
loop_
_entity_poly.entity_id
_entity_poly.type
_entity_poly.pdbx_seq_one_letter_code
_entity_poly.pdbx_strand_id
1 'polypeptide(L)'
;MANLELSTLGGDDLQLKVWDIRQGFEHPIITNKRCVAYDATTIIVERAVRFDAGVTCIQSHPNIEYLMAVGSYDNAVRLFDARKPLTPLIQTDVGGGAWRVKWHPSPSRVDDLLVAAMHDGFKIVNFRFRDNGSISGSPSSGNVENSEIRKRYDEHKSLAYGVDWSYQTLQGQSGQTLIASASFYDHALHLWRG
;
A
#
# COMPACT_ATOMS: atom_id res chain seq x y z
N MET A 1 27.40 1.73 -3.48
CA MET A 1 26.30 0.73 -3.52
C MET A 1 25.50 1.04 -4.76
N ALA A 2 25.27 0.07 -5.63
CA ALA A 2 24.49 0.31 -6.84
C ALA A 2 23.01 0.48 -6.45
N ASN A 3 22.42 1.64 -6.77
CA ASN A 3 20.98 1.85 -6.59
C ASN A 3 20.23 0.81 -7.43
N LEU A 4 19.44 -0.04 -6.77
CA LEU A 4 18.54 -0.97 -7.43
C LEU A 4 17.37 -0.16 -8.00
N GLU A 5 17.25 -0.13 -9.32
CA GLU A 5 16.06 0.44 -9.99
C GLU A 5 15.01 -0.66 -10.12
N LEU A 6 14.16 -0.80 -9.09
CA LEU A 6 13.12 -1.81 -9.03
C LEU A 6 11.80 -1.26 -9.57
N SER A 7 11.14 -2.04 -10.40
CA SER A 7 9.75 -1.84 -10.79
C SER A 7 8.89 -2.98 -10.25
N THR A 8 7.69 -2.65 -9.75
CA THR A 8 6.75 -3.63 -9.19
C THR A 8 5.45 -3.59 -9.98
N LEU A 9 4.92 -4.76 -10.29
CA LEU A 9 3.63 -4.93 -10.97
C LEU A 9 2.78 -5.96 -10.23
N GLY A 10 1.49 -5.68 -10.13
CA GLY A 10 0.46 -6.60 -9.64
C GLY A 10 -0.63 -6.78 -10.69
N GLY A 11 -1.40 -7.83 -10.59
CA GLY A 11 -2.49 -8.12 -11.51
C GLY A 11 -3.46 -9.16 -10.97
N ASP A 12 -4.42 -9.53 -11.82
CA ASP A 12 -5.46 -10.52 -11.50
C ASP A 12 -4.90 -11.95 -11.37
N ASP A 13 -3.63 -12.15 -11.68
CA ASP A 13 -2.92 -13.42 -11.49
C ASP A 13 -2.54 -13.69 -10.02
N LEU A 14 -2.98 -12.86 -9.08
CA LEU A 14 -2.73 -12.97 -7.64
C LEU A 14 -1.25 -12.88 -7.26
N GLN A 15 -0.44 -12.25 -8.10
CA GLN A 15 1.01 -12.20 -7.94
C GLN A 15 1.50 -10.76 -7.81
N LEU A 16 2.44 -10.57 -6.91
CA LEU A 16 3.29 -9.39 -6.87
C LEU A 16 4.62 -9.73 -7.54
N LYS A 17 4.99 -9.02 -8.59
CA LYS A 17 6.22 -9.26 -9.35
C LYS A 17 7.13 -8.05 -9.24
N VAL A 18 8.42 -8.29 -9.13
CA VAL A 18 9.45 -7.26 -9.05
C VAL A 18 10.46 -7.47 -10.15
N TRP A 19 10.80 -6.40 -10.88
CA TRP A 19 11.82 -6.37 -11.92
C TRP A 19 12.95 -5.43 -11.52
N ASP A 20 14.19 -5.81 -11.86
CA ASP A 20 15.29 -4.87 -11.96
C ASP A 20 15.33 -4.35 -13.42
N ILE A 21 14.92 -3.11 -13.62
CA ILE A 21 14.77 -2.53 -14.97
C ILE A 21 16.10 -2.46 -15.74
N ARG A 22 17.24 -2.56 -15.05
CA ARG A 22 18.58 -2.61 -15.69
C ARG A 22 18.85 -3.96 -16.35
N GLN A 23 18.16 -5.03 -15.92
CA GLN A 23 18.29 -6.38 -16.47
C GLN A 23 17.29 -6.68 -17.58
N GLY A 24 16.41 -5.71 -17.90
CA GLY A 24 15.34 -5.86 -18.89
C GLY A 24 14.02 -6.34 -18.28
N PHE A 25 13.02 -6.53 -19.14
CA PHE A 25 11.65 -6.84 -18.74
C PHE A 25 11.18 -8.25 -19.10
N GLU A 26 12.07 -9.10 -19.59
CA GLU A 26 11.68 -10.44 -20.03
C GLU A 26 11.21 -11.33 -18.87
N HIS A 27 11.92 -11.25 -17.73
CA HIS A 27 11.59 -12.06 -16.56
C HIS A 27 11.67 -11.21 -15.28
N PRO A 28 10.69 -11.33 -14.35
CA PRO A 28 10.79 -10.69 -13.04
C PRO A 28 11.91 -11.37 -12.23
N ILE A 29 12.66 -10.58 -11.48
CA ILE A 29 13.70 -11.10 -10.57
C ILE A 29 13.08 -11.76 -9.34
N ILE A 30 11.88 -11.31 -8.93
CA ILE A 30 11.12 -11.89 -7.82
C ILE A 30 9.66 -12.00 -8.26
N THR A 31 9.05 -13.15 -7.97
CA THR A 31 7.62 -13.37 -8.14
C THR A 31 7.08 -13.94 -6.84
N ASN A 32 6.12 -13.26 -6.25
CA ASN A 32 5.39 -13.77 -5.09
C ASN A 32 4.32 -14.74 -5.58
N LYS A 33 4.66 -16.03 -5.65
CA LYS A 33 3.78 -17.15 -6.05
C LYS A 33 3.59 -18.11 -4.90
N ARG A 34 2.44 -18.77 -4.86
CA ARG A 34 2.31 -20.00 -4.10
C ARG A 34 3.02 -21.13 -4.84
N CYS A 35 4.20 -21.53 -4.41
CA CYS A 35 4.77 -22.81 -4.83
C CYS A 35 4.06 -23.93 -4.07
N VAL A 36 3.21 -24.69 -4.77
CA VAL A 36 2.81 -26.02 -4.32
C VAL A 36 3.90 -26.96 -4.84
N ALA A 37 4.90 -27.25 -4.01
CA ALA A 37 5.88 -28.27 -4.33
C ALA A 37 5.23 -29.65 -4.14
N TYR A 38 5.04 -30.36 -5.21
CA TYR A 38 4.75 -31.79 -5.23
C TYR A 38 6.07 -32.56 -5.31
N ASP A 39 6.89 -32.45 -4.30
CA ASP A 39 7.98 -33.42 -4.12
C ASP A 39 8.44 -33.46 -2.67
N ALA A 40 8.53 -34.68 -2.12
CA ALA A 40 8.68 -34.97 -0.69
C ALA A 40 10.11 -34.81 -0.15
N THR A 41 11.05 -34.26 -0.92
CA THR A 41 12.47 -34.22 -0.54
C THR A 41 13.12 -32.85 -0.43
N THR A 42 12.42 -31.75 -0.78
CA THR A 42 12.97 -30.40 -0.60
C THR A 42 11.90 -29.48 -0.06
N ILE A 43 11.80 -29.41 1.27
CA ILE A 43 10.96 -28.43 1.96
C ILE A 43 11.71 -27.09 1.96
N ILE A 44 11.68 -26.37 0.87
CA ILE A 44 11.88 -24.91 0.88
C ILE A 44 10.49 -24.32 1.07
N VAL A 45 10.06 -24.16 2.32
CA VAL A 45 8.86 -23.42 2.67
C VAL A 45 9.22 -21.93 2.60
N GLU A 46 9.36 -21.39 1.41
CA GLU A 46 9.19 -19.95 1.22
C GLU A 46 7.71 -19.67 1.44
N ARG A 47 7.37 -19.11 2.60
CA ARG A 47 6.05 -18.59 2.91
C ARG A 47 5.84 -17.33 2.07
N ALA A 48 5.60 -17.49 0.78
CA ALA A 48 5.08 -16.42 -0.04
C ALA A 48 3.70 -16.03 0.50
N VAL A 49 3.51 -14.78 0.83
CA VAL A 49 2.19 -14.30 1.23
C VAL A 49 1.26 -14.40 0.03
N ARG A 50 0.22 -15.18 0.22
CA ARG A 50 -0.82 -15.33 -0.77
C ARG A 50 -1.70 -14.10 -0.77
N PHE A 51 -1.88 -13.49 -1.93
CA PHE A 51 -3.04 -12.66 -2.20
C PHE A 51 -4.22 -13.61 -2.50
N ASP A 52 -5.34 -13.40 -1.83
CA ASP A 52 -6.53 -14.21 -2.04
C ASP A 52 -7.38 -13.68 -3.21
N ALA A 53 -7.04 -12.48 -3.73
CA ALA A 53 -7.62 -11.88 -4.91
C ALA A 53 -6.60 -11.01 -5.64
N GLY A 54 -6.96 -10.45 -6.80
CA GLY A 54 -6.06 -9.66 -7.65
C GLY A 54 -5.47 -8.44 -6.95
N VAL A 55 -4.22 -8.14 -7.25
CA VAL A 55 -3.53 -6.92 -6.80
C VAL A 55 -4.03 -5.75 -7.64
N THR A 56 -4.58 -4.74 -7.00
CA THR A 56 -5.24 -3.60 -7.64
C THR A 56 -4.33 -2.38 -7.81
N CYS A 57 -3.47 -2.13 -6.83
CA CYS A 57 -2.60 -0.96 -6.83
C CYS A 57 -1.36 -1.17 -5.97
N ILE A 58 -0.30 -0.46 -6.34
CA ILE A 58 0.97 -0.44 -5.62
C ILE A 58 1.44 1.00 -5.55
N GLN A 59 1.91 1.42 -4.39
CA GLN A 59 2.53 2.73 -4.24
C GLN A 59 3.75 2.67 -3.32
N SER A 60 4.91 3.12 -3.82
CA SER A 60 6.10 3.34 -3.01
C SER A 60 5.90 4.51 -2.06
N HIS A 61 6.48 4.42 -0.88
CA HIS A 61 6.40 5.49 0.11
C HIS A 61 7.28 6.67 -0.31
N PRO A 62 6.78 7.93 -0.24
CA PRO A 62 7.54 9.09 -0.72
C PRO A 62 8.75 9.44 0.13
N ASN A 63 8.75 9.10 1.43
CA ASN A 63 9.77 9.52 2.39
C ASN A 63 10.50 8.35 3.08
N ILE A 64 10.01 7.11 2.95
CA ILE A 64 10.63 5.91 3.55
C ILE A 64 11.12 5.02 2.42
N GLU A 65 12.43 4.89 2.31
CA GLU A 65 13.06 4.09 1.27
C GLU A 65 12.65 2.61 1.37
N TYR A 66 12.42 1.98 0.22
CA TYR A 66 12.01 0.57 0.08
C TYR A 66 10.64 0.19 0.67
N LEU A 67 9.92 1.11 1.32
CA LEU A 67 8.57 0.83 1.79
C LEU A 67 7.57 0.99 0.65
N MET A 68 6.67 0.02 0.49
CA MET A 68 5.57 0.09 -0.46
C MET A 68 4.27 -0.42 0.15
N ALA A 69 3.16 0.19 -0.24
CA ALA A 69 1.81 -0.26 0.05
C ALA A 69 1.22 -0.97 -1.17
N VAL A 70 0.56 -2.09 -0.93
CA VAL A 70 -0.09 -2.91 -1.96
C VAL A 70 -1.54 -3.12 -1.56
N GLY A 71 -2.46 -2.69 -2.43
CA GLY A 71 -3.89 -2.96 -2.31
C GLY A 71 -4.31 -4.19 -3.11
N SER A 72 -5.32 -4.90 -2.64
CA SER A 72 -5.87 -6.07 -3.28
C SER A 72 -7.40 -6.15 -3.15
N TYR A 73 -8.04 -6.88 -4.05
CA TYR A 73 -9.47 -7.18 -3.96
C TYR A 73 -9.85 -8.07 -2.77
N ASP A 74 -8.88 -8.65 -2.06
CA ASP A 74 -9.11 -9.46 -0.86
C ASP A 74 -9.37 -8.64 0.41
N ASN A 75 -9.80 -7.39 0.25
CA ASN A 75 -10.14 -6.43 1.30
C ASN A 75 -8.95 -5.99 2.17
N ALA A 76 -7.74 -6.27 1.74
CA ALA A 76 -6.57 -5.96 2.53
C ALA A 76 -5.61 -4.99 1.83
N VAL A 77 -4.97 -4.16 2.65
CA VAL A 77 -3.77 -3.43 2.31
C VAL A 77 -2.58 -4.08 3.03
N ARG A 78 -1.50 -4.28 2.30
CA ARG A 78 -0.27 -4.86 2.84
C ARG A 78 0.91 -3.92 2.62
N LEU A 79 1.75 -3.78 3.64
CA LEU A 79 3.01 -3.09 3.49
C LEU A 79 4.14 -4.08 3.26
N PHE A 80 5.04 -3.75 2.35
CA PHE A 80 6.21 -4.56 2.04
C PHE A 80 7.49 -3.73 2.08
N ASP A 81 8.59 -4.38 2.44
CA ASP A 81 9.93 -3.91 2.09
C ASP A 81 10.26 -4.41 0.67
N ALA A 82 10.51 -3.49 -0.27
CA ALA A 82 10.80 -3.83 -1.66
C ALA A 82 12.04 -4.73 -1.83
N ARG A 83 12.91 -4.80 -0.82
CA ARG A 83 14.07 -5.72 -0.78
C ARG A 83 13.67 -7.14 -0.38
N LYS A 84 12.47 -7.30 0.26
CA LYS A 84 11.95 -8.58 0.76
C LYS A 84 10.45 -8.71 0.45
N PRO A 85 10.04 -8.66 -0.83
CA PRO A 85 8.62 -8.56 -1.22
C PRO A 85 7.83 -9.86 -1.06
N LEU A 86 8.44 -10.93 -0.56
CA LEU A 86 7.78 -12.22 -0.35
C LEU A 86 6.98 -12.29 0.95
N THR A 87 7.27 -11.39 1.91
CA THR A 87 6.59 -11.38 3.21
C THR A 87 6.16 -9.95 3.54
N PRO A 88 4.87 -9.67 3.78
CA PRO A 88 4.47 -8.34 4.21
C PRO A 88 4.98 -8.04 5.60
N LEU A 89 5.27 -6.76 5.83
CA LEU A 89 5.57 -6.21 7.15
C LEU A 89 4.32 -6.23 8.04
N ILE A 90 3.20 -5.88 7.44
CA ILE A 90 1.87 -5.87 8.08
C ILE A 90 0.78 -6.04 7.03
N GLN A 91 -0.36 -6.60 7.46
CA GLN A 91 -1.60 -6.67 6.69
C GLN A 91 -2.73 -6.03 7.49
N THR A 92 -3.53 -5.19 6.83
CA THR A 92 -4.65 -4.48 7.42
C THR A 92 -5.90 -4.75 6.61
N ASP A 93 -6.94 -5.25 7.25
CA ASP A 93 -8.28 -5.35 6.65
C ASP A 93 -8.89 -3.94 6.55
N VAL A 94 -9.33 -3.57 5.36
CA VAL A 94 -9.98 -2.29 5.08
C VAL A 94 -11.46 -2.45 4.73
N GLY A 95 -12.03 -3.66 4.89
CA GLY A 95 -13.46 -3.96 4.80
C GLY A 95 -14.00 -4.06 3.37
N GLY A 96 -13.25 -3.66 2.37
CA GLY A 96 -13.61 -3.75 0.96
C GLY A 96 -12.38 -3.81 0.08
N GLY A 97 -12.52 -4.25 -1.17
CA GLY A 97 -11.40 -4.35 -2.10
C GLY A 97 -10.63 -3.01 -2.18
N ALA A 98 -9.35 -3.04 -1.84
CA ALA A 98 -8.51 -1.84 -1.81
C ALA A 98 -8.13 -1.43 -3.23
N TRP A 99 -9.01 -0.67 -3.89
CA TRP A 99 -8.85 -0.26 -5.29
C TRP A 99 -7.72 0.72 -5.52
N ARG A 100 -7.55 1.69 -4.61
CA ARG A 100 -6.53 2.73 -4.68
C ARG A 100 -5.93 2.97 -3.31
N VAL A 101 -4.61 3.11 -3.25
CA VAL A 101 -3.88 3.53 -2.06
C VAL A 101 -3.03 4.76 -2.39
N LYS A 102 -2.94 5.71 -1.43
CA LYS A 102 -2.17 6.96 -1.59
C LYS A 102 -1.52 7.34 -0.27
N TRP A 103 -0.19 7.31 -0.22
CA TRP A 103 0.55 7.84 0.93
C TRP A 103 0.35 9.35 1.04
N HIS A 104 0.32 9.84 2.28
CA HIS A 104 0.26 11.27 2.53
C HIS A 104 1.55 11.95 2.01
N PRO A 105 1.44 13.08 1.25
CA PRO A 105 2.61 13.72 0.65
C PRO A 105 3.51 14.47 1.64
N SER A 106 2.97 14.84 2.82
CA SER A 106 3.73 15.60 3.81
C SER A 106 4.59 14.72 4.70
N PRO A 107 5.87 15.09 4.94
CA PRO A 107 6.74 14.39 5.88
C PRO A 107 6.24 14.38 7.34
N SER A 108 5.33 15.28 7.71
CA SER A 108 4.74 15.30 9.07
C SER A 108 3.64 14.23 9.26
N ARG A 109 3.21 13.57 8.20
CA ARG A 109 2.14 12.55 8.20
C ARG A 109 2.57 11.31 7.40
N VAL A 110 3.80 10.90 7.56
CA VAL A 110 4.40 9.74 6.86
C VAL A 110 3.65 8.44 7.13
N ASP A 111 2.95 8.36 8.25
CA ASP A 111 2.25 7.15 8.70
C ASP A 111 0.86 6.99 8.08
N ASP A 112 0.35 8.00 7.37
CA ASP A 112 -1.02 8.02 6.89
C ASP A 112 -1.13 7.54 5.44
N LEU A 113 -1.96 6.53 5.24
CA LEU A 113 -2.32 5.98 3.93
C LEU A 113 -3.82 6.17 3.67
N LEU A 114 -4.15 6.84 2.58
CA LEU A 114 -5.51 6.98 2.09
C LEU A 114 -5.87 5.79 1.21
N VAL A 115 -7.03 5.19 1.46
CA VAL A 115 -7.50 3.98 0.78
C VAL A 115 -8.91 4.18 0.24
N ALA A 116 -9.13 3.84 -1.02
CA ALA A 116 -10.45 3.64 -1.60
C ALA A 116 -10.79 2.14 -1.48
N ALA A 117 -11.68 1.80 -0.54
CA ALA A 117 -12.03 0.44 -0.17
C ALA A 117 -13.36 0.00 -0.81
N MET A 118 -13.50 0.18 -2.11
CA MET A 118 -14.67 -0.18 -2.94
C MET A 118 -16.02 -0.17 -2.19
N HIS A 119 -16.45 -1.30 -1.65
CA HIS A 119 -17.74 -1.47 -0.98
C HIS A 119 -17.80 -0.86 0.42
N ASP A 120 -16.67 -0.46 1.00
CA ASP A 120 -16.58 0.03 2.38
C ASP A 120 -15.99 1.45 2.48
N GLY A 121 -16.25 2.28 1.45
CA GLY A 121 -15.97 3.71 1.43
C GLY A 121 -14.49 4.07 1.37
N PHE A 122 -14.17 5.28 1.82
CA PHE A 122 -12.80 5.79 1.86
C PHE A 122 -12.27 5.81 3.29
N LYS A 123 -10.98 5.52 3.46
CA LYS A 123 -10.36 5.40 4.78
C LYS A 123 -8.99 6.04 4.83
N ILE A 124 -8.67 6.59 5.98
CA ILE A 124 -7.30 6.94 6.35
C ILE A 124 -6.83 5.88 7.33
N VAL A 125 -5.85 5.09 6.90
CA VAL A 125 -5.18 4.07 7.70
C VAL A 125 -3.86 4.65 8.17
N ASN A 126 -3.63 4.64 9.48
CA ASN A 126 -2.36 5.05 10.08
C ASN A 126 -1.54 3.80 10.43
N PHE A 127 -0.28 3.80 10.04
CA PHE A 127 0.67 2.74 10.36
C PHE A 127 1.68 3.26 11.39
N ARG A 128 1.80 2.60 12.52
CA ARG A 128 2.79 2.97 13.54
C ARG A 128 4.12 2.30 13.23
N PHE A 129 5.10 3.14 12.88
CA PHE A 129 6.48 2.69 12.72
C PHE A 129 7.22 2.78 14.05
N ARG A 130 7.99 1.72 14.39
CA ARG A 130 8.82 1.72 15.60
C ARG A 130 10.06 2.57 15.37
N ASP A 131 10.31 3.54 16.24
CA ASP A 131 11.57 4.26 16.28
C ASP A 131 12.69 3.33 16.78
N ASN A 132 13.62 2.96 15.92
CA ASN A 132 14.78 2.14 16.29
C ASN A 132 15.87 2.89 17.05
N GLY A 133 15.55 3.99 17.73
CA GLY A 133 16.53 4.76 18.52
C GLY A 133 17.66 5.39 17.68
N SER A 134 17.50 5.44 16.35
CA SER A 134 18.43 6.12 15.47
C SER A 134 18.33 7.62 15.71
N ILE A 135 19.46 8.27 16.00
CA ILE A 135 19.57 9.72 16.26
C ILE A 135 19.05 10.58 15.09
N SER A 136 18.73 9.98 13.94
CA SER A 136 18.23 10.68 12.76
C SER A 136 16.70 10.67 12.59
N GLY A 137 15.91 10.03 13.47
CA GLY A 137 14.44 10.12 13.47
C GLY A 137 13.71 9.66 12.21
N SER A 138 14.38 8.98 11.29
CA SER A 138 13.74 8.47 10.08
C SER A 138 13.19 7.07 10.35
N PRO A 139 11.87 6.83 10.16
CA PRO A 139 11.30 5.50 10.28
C PRO A 139 11.95 4.56 9.25
N SER A 140 12.32 3.37 9.69
CA SER A 140 12.88 2.35 8.78
C SER A 140 11.79 1.42 8.28
N SER A 141 11.87 1.01 7.03
CA SER A 141 10.88 0.16 6.36
C SER A 141 10.61 -1.20 7.03
N GLY A 142 11.41 -1.59 8.00
CA GLY A 142 11.32 -2.93 8.62
C GLY A 142 10.50 -3.05 9.91
N ASN A 143 10.00 -1.95 10.47
CA ASN A 143 9.44 -1.95 11.82
C ASN A 143 8.07 -1.30 11.90
N VAL A 144 7.06 -1.96 11.38
CA VAL A 144 5.65 -1.58 11.55
C VAL A 144 5.08 -2.36 12.73
N GLU A 145 4.58 -1.66 13.75
CA GLU A 145 4.02 -2.29 14.97
C GLU A 145 2.55 -2.65 14.81
N ASN A 146 1.76 -1.69 14.37
CA ASN A 146 0.33 -1.86 14.17
C ASN A 146 -0.22 -0.88 13.13
N SER A 147 -1.50 -1.04 12.82
CA SER A 147 -2.27 -0.13 11.97
C SER A 147 -3.63 0.15 12.61
N GLU A 148 -4.15 1.35 12.39
CA GLU A 148 -5.49 1.74 12.82
C GLU A 148 -6.20 2.55 11.74
N ILE A 149 -7.51 2.38 11.62
CA ILE A 149 -8.35 3.23 10.76
C ILE A 149 -8.68 4.50 11.54
N ARG A 150 -8.01 5.61 11.20
CA ARG A 150 -8.20 6.90 11.87
C ARG A 150 -9.46 7.61 11.44
N LYS A 151 -9.85 7.46 10.19
CA LYS A 151 -11.00 8.15 9.63
C LYS A 151 -11.66 7.31 8.54
N ARG A 152 -12.99 7.39 8.48
CA ARG A 152 -13.83 6.87 7.40
C ARG A 152 -14.58 8.00 6.73
N TYR A 153 -14.87 7.83 5.45
CA TYR A 153 -15.73 8.72 4.67
C TYR A 153 -16.65 7.86 3.79
N ASP A 154 -17.94 7.83 4.12
CA ASP A 154 -18.94 6.93 3.54
C ASP A 154 -20.09 7.69 2.85
N GLU A 155 -19.92 8.97 2.50
CA GLU A 155 -20.98 9.81 1.91
C GLU A 155 -21.28 9.51 0.44
N HIS A 156 -20.44 8.74 -0.25
CA HIS A 156 -20.71 8.27 -1.59
C HIS A 156 -21.78 7.18 -1.57
N LYS A 157 -22.70 7.24 -2.55
CA LYS A 157 -23.80 6.28 -2.68
C LYS A 157 -23.39 5.00 -3.40
N SER A 158 -22.18 4.90 -3.86
CA SER A 158 -21.65 3.77 -4.61
C SER A 158 -20.18 3.52 -4.30
N LEU A 159 -19.56 2.62 -5.08
CA LEU A 159 -18.22 2.11 -4.84
C LEU A 159 -17.15 3.20 -4.81
N ALA A 160 -16.26 3.12 -3.83
CA ALA A 160 -15.11 4.00 -3.69
C ALA A 160 -14.00 3.62 -4.67
N TYR A 161 -13.72 4.47 -5.67
CA TYR A 161 -12.70 4.21 -6.69
C TYR A 161 -11.55 5.20 -6.66
N GLY A 162 -11.83 6.47 -6.97
CA GLY A 162 -10.81 7.51 -7.09
C GLY A 162 -10.60 8.23 -5.78
N VAL A 163 -9.36 8.38 -5.34
CA VAL A 163 -9.03 9.18 -4.17
C VAL A 163 -7.61 9.72 -4.28
N ASP A 164 -7.42 10.97 -3.85
CA ASP A 164 -6.10 11.56 -3.70
C ASP A 164 -6.08 12.68 -2.64
N TRP A 165 -4.89 12.93 -2.10
CA TRP A 165 -4.61 14.04 -1.21
C TRP A 165 -4.42 15.34 -1.98
N SER A 166 -4.80 16.46 -1.37
CA SER A 166 -4.32 17.77 -1.84
C SER A 166 -2.83 17.92 -1.50
N TYR A 167 -2.04 18.30 -2.48
CA TYR A 167 -0.62 18.62 -2.31
C TYR A 167 -0.39 20.07 -1.88
N GLN A 168 -1.47 20.83 -1.72
CA GLN A 168 -1.38 22.22 -1.29
C GLN A 168 -1.16 22.28 0.23
N THR A 169 -0.07 22.89 0.65
CA THR A 169 0.18 23.21 2.06
C THR A 169 -0.74 24.35 2.49
N LEU A 170 -1.80 24.05 3.20
CA LEU A 170 -2.67 25.07 3.79
C LEU A 170 -1.96 25.66 5.00
N GLN A 171 -1.41 26.87 4.85
CA GLN A 171 -0.84 27.64 5.95
C GLN A 171 -1.95 27.94 6.97
N GLY A 172 -1.76 27.49 8.21
CA GLY A 172 -2.57 27.91 9.36
C GLY A 172 -3.76 27.01 9.74
N GLN A 173 -3.95 25.83 9.15
CA GLN A 173 -4.99 24.89 9.59
C GLN A 173 -4.37 23.61 10.20
N SER A 174 -4.71 23.37 11.45
CA SER A 174 -4.24 22.29 12.30
C SER A 174 -4.37 20.90 11.66
N GLY A 175 -3.30 20.38 11.06
CA GLY A 175 -3.12 18.93 10.82
C GLY A 175 -4.04 18.24 9.81
N GLN A 176 -5.06 18.91 9.29
CA GLN A 176 -5.99 18.31 8.33
C GLN A 176 -5.61 18.62 6.88
N THR A 177 -5.71 17.61 6.02
CA THR A 177 -5.46 17.74 4.58
C THR A 177 -6.77 17.63 3.80
N LEU A 178 -6.92 18.42 2.75
CA LEU A 178 -8.05 18.29 1.84
C LEU A 178 -7.86 17.02 1.00
N ILE A 179 -8.95 16.29 0.83
CA ILE A 179 -9.00 15.04 0.06
C ILE A 179 -10.08 15.17 -1.00
N ALA A 180 -9.78 14.71 -2.21
CA ALA A 180 -10.76 14.52 -3.26
C ALA A 180 -11.07 13.02 -3.37
N SER A 181 -12.37 12.68 -3.44
CA SER A 181 -12.82 11.32 -3.65
C SER A 181 -13.89 11.26 -4.73
N ALA A 182 -13.85 10.22 -5.56
CA ALA A 182 -14.77 10.03 -6.67
C ALA A 182 -15.30 8.61 -6.72
N SER A 183 -16.58 8.48 -7.02
CA SER A 183 -17.24 7.22 -7.33
C SER A 183 -17.79 7.26 -8.76
N PHE A 184 -17.58 6.18 -9.50
CA PHE A 184 -17.98 6.12 -10.91
C PHE A 184 -19.50 6.03 -11.08
N TYR A 185 -20.16 5.18 -10.28
CA TYR A 185 -21.58 4.87 -10.48
C TYR A 185 -22.55 5.90 -9.87
N ASP A 186 -22.12 6.71 -8.91
CA ASP A 186 -22.92 7.84 -8.40
C ASP A 186 -22.60 9.14 -9.10
N HIS A 187 -21.61 9.13 -10.01
CA HIS A 187 -21.13 10.29 -10.78
C HIS A 187 -20.75 11.50 -9.90
N ALA A 188 -20.31 11.24 -8.66
CA ALA A 188 -20.03 12.26 -7.68
C ALA A 188 -18.53 12.45 -7.43
N LEU A 189 -18.13 13.70 -7.26
CA LEU A 189 -16.82 14.12 -6.73
C LEU A 189 -17.07 14.82 -5.40
N HIS A 190 -16.49 14.30 -4.33
CA HIS A 190 -16.58 14.91 -3.01
C HIS A 190 -15.22 15.47 -2.58
N LEU A 191 -15.29 16.60 -1.85
CA LEU A 191 -14.12 17.20 -1.19
C LEU A 191 -14.36 17.16 0.32
N TRP A 192 -13.43 16.58 1.05
CA TRP A 192 -13.52 16.44 2.50
C TRP A 192 -12.15 16.60 3.15
N ARG A 193 -12.10 16.67 4.46
CA ARG A 193 -10.86 16.86 5.23
C ARG A 193 -10.55 15.64 6.08
N GLY A 194 -9.25 15.29 6.15
CA GLY A 194 -8.77 14.16 6.94
C GLY A 194 -7.38 14.35 7.47
#